data_f2c4bd4d60846a9aae3e8c8ad525993c
#
_entry.id   f2c4bd4d60846a9aae3e8c8ad525993c
#
_cell.length_a   1.000
_cell.length_b   1.000
_cell.length_c   1.000
_cell.angle_alpha   90.00
_cell.angle_beta   90.00
_cell.angle_gamma   90.00
#
_symmetry.space_group_name_H-M   'P 1'
#
loop_
_entity.id
_entity.type
_entity.pdbx_description
1 polymer ?
#
loop_
_entity_poly.entity_id
_entity_poly.type
_entity_poly.pdbx_seq_one_letter_code
_entity_poly.pdbx_strand_id
1 'polypeptide(L)'
;TADFASTGTVVIGTEQITYTGVTATSFTGCTRGANSTSAAAHDNLSAVTKLNAITYPYGIVESVASIPGVLDEDQVYLSIKRTIGGETKRYIERLNYLDFGTEIGDAYFVDSGLSYYGAAASSFTGAVHLAGQTVNVLADGAAHPQVTIAANGSFDLNRNATSVHIGLPYTSTLQTMRIDAGAAQGTAQGRLKRIRDVTVRVFRSVGIKIGQNENVADVIPFRSSADAMDQAIPLFTGDKEVEFSSGYDTDGFIFVVQDQPLPLTVLALYPRLSTFEEXLLE
;
A
#
# COMPACT_ATOMS: atom_id res chain seq x y z
N THR A 1 27.64 -1.59 -2.77
CA THR A 1 26.68 -0.60 -3.30
C THR A 1 25.68 -1.19 -4.30
N ALA A 2 25.84 -2.47 -4.68
CA ALA A 2 25.00 -3.10 -5.73
C ALA A 2 23.49 -3.07 -5.42
N ASP A 3 23.15 -3.07 -4.13
CA ASP A 3 21.73 -3.12 -3.70
C ASP A 3 21.12 -1.74 -3.46
N PHE A 4 21.84 -0.67 -3.83
CA PHE A 4 21.37 0.70 -3.61
C PHE A 4 20.91 1.31 -4.92
N ALA A 5 19.83 2.08 -4.88
CA ALA A 5 19.34 2.83 -6.04
C ALA A 5 20.36 3.85 -6.50
N SER A 6 20.21 4.36 -7.73
CA SER A 6 21.16 5.34 -8.28
C SER A 6 21.21 6.63 -7.48
N THR A 7 20.15 6.97 -6.75
CA THR A 7 20.11 8.12 -5.82
C THR A 7 19.35 7.69 -4.56
N GLY A 8 19.59 8.35 -3.44
CA GLY A 8 18.86 8.00 -2.23
C GLY A 8 19.46 8.57 -0.97
N THR A 9 19.14 7.93 0.16
CA THR A 9 19.67 8.29 1.48
C THR A 9 20.19 7.03 2.16
N VAL A 10 21.38 7.12 2.72
CA VAL A 10 21.92 6.08 3.61
C VAL A 10 22.00 6.61 5.02
N VAL A 11 22.03 5.69 5.97
CA VAL A 11 22.20 5.99 7.40
C VAL A 11 23.47 5.34 7.89
N ILE A 12 24.31 6.14 8.58
CA ILE A 12 25.48 5.63 9.29
C ILE A 12 25.38 6.15 10.74
N GLY A 13 25.17 5.21 11.67
CA GLY A 13 24.83 5.60 13.04
C GLY A 13 23.53 6.37 13.09
N THR A 14 23.58 7.63 13.51
CA THR A 14 22.40 8.50 13.55
C THR A 14 22.41 9.54 12.43
N GLU A 15 23.46 9.58 11.61
CA GLU A 15 23.54 10.54 10.50
C GLU A 15 22.86 10.01 9.26
N GLN A 16 22.10 10.87 8.60
CA GLN A 16 21.54 10.61 7.27
C GLN A 16 22.38 11.35 6.23
N ILE A 17 22.74 10.65 5.17
CA ILE A 17 23.58 11.18 4.09
C ILE A 17 22.83 10.92 2.77
N THR A 18 22.44 11.98 2.08
CA THR A 18 21.87 11.81 0.73
C THR A 18 22.97 11.68 -0.30
N TYR A 19 22.71 10.95 -1.37
CA TYR A 19 23.66 10.76 -2.47
C TYR A 19 22.92 10.85 -3.80
N THR A 20 23.64 11.32 -4.83
CA THR A 20 23.06 11.50 -6.16
C THR A 20 23.66 10.56 -7.21
N GLY A 21 24.55 9.67 -6.78
CA GLY A 21 25.12 8.66 -7.68
C GLY A 21 25.74 7.52 -6.92
N VAL A 22 25.85 6.38 -7.60
CA VAL A 22 26.45 5.16 -7.05
C VAL A 22 27.41 4.57 -8.07
N THR A 23 28.61 4.21 -7.62
CA THR A 23 29.55 3.39 -8.41
C THR A 23 29.55 1.97 -7.87
N ALA A 24 30.38 1.11 -8.42
CA ALA A 24 30.51 -0.27 -7.92
C ALA A 24 30.91 -0.32 -6.42
N THR A 25 31.62 0.69 -5.95
CA THR A 25 32.22 0.66 -4.60
C THR A 25 31.93 1.90 -3.75
N SER A 26 31.27 2.93 -4.28
CA SER A 26 31.11 4.20 -3.56
C SER A 26 29.82 4.92 -3.89
N PHE A 27 29.41 5.80 -3.00
CA PHE A 27 28.35 6.79 -3.23
C PHE A 27 29.00 8.11 -3.65
N THR A 28 28.37 8.81 -4.59
CA THR A 28 28.88 10.09 -5.10
C THR A 28 27.82 11.17 -4.95
N GLY A 29 28.28 12.44 -4.91
CA GLY A 29 27.39 13.58 -4.70
C GLY A 29 26.70 13.53 -3.33
N CYS A 30 27.49 13.21 -2.29
CA CYS A 30 26.97 13.01 -0.95
C CYS A 30 26.77 14.35 -0.23
N THR A 31 25.60 14.53 0.39
CA THR A 31 25.32 15.63 1.31
C THR A 31 25.20 15.07 2.72
N ARG A 32 26.10 15.49 3.60
CA ARG A 32 26.20 15.04 5.00
C ARG A 32 25.17 15.76 5.86
N GLY A 33 24.74 15.10 6.93
CA GLY A 33 23.80 15.69 7.89
C GLY A 33 22.44 15.99 7.28
N ALA A 34 22.01 15.20 6.32
CA ALA A 34 20.74 15.42 5.62
C ALA A 34 19.55 15.19 6.55
N ASN A 35 18.38 15.71 6.14
CA ASN A 35 17.10 15.49 6.83
C ASN A 35 17.16 15.85 8.32
N SER A 36 17.81 16.98 8.62
CA SER A 36 17.95 17.54 9.99
C SER A 36 18.77 16.67 10.95
N THR A 37 19.60 15.79 10.44
CA THR A 37 20.62 15.12 11.26
C THR A 37 21.91 15.92 11.25
N SER A 38 22.82 15.62 12.17
CA SER A 38 24.13 16.30 12.25
C SER A 38 25.19 15.43 11.59
N ALA A 39 26.07 16.07 10.81
CA ALA A 39 27.24 15.39 10.24
C ALA A 39 28.17 14.96 11.36
N ALA A 40 28.61 13.71 11.35
CA ALA A 40 29.44 13.12 12.39
C ALA A 40 30.61 12.32 11.77
N ALA A 41 31.66 12.13 12.54
CA ALA A 41 32.73 11.22 12.13
C ALA A 41 32.25 9.77 12.27
N HIS A 42 32.63 8.96 11.32
CA HIS A 42 32.30 7.52 11.33
C HIS A 42 33.57 6.71 11.22
N ASP A 43 33.64 5.64 11.99
CA ASP A 43 34.78 4.75 11.95
C ASP A 43 34.80 3.93 10.66
N ASN A 44 35.98 3.49 10.27
CA ASN A 44 36.11 2.56 9.16
C ASN A 44 35.28 1.29 9.46
N LEU A 45 34.58 0.79 8.47
CA LEU A 45 33.66 -0.36 8.56
C LEU A 45 32.35 -0.07 9.32
N SER A 46 32.04 1.19 9.63
CA SER A 46 30.70 1.52 10.14
C SER A 46 29.61 1.01 9.17
N ALA A 47 28.57 0.40 9.73
CA ALA A 47 27.49 -0.14 8.92
C ALA A 47 26.78 1.00 8.16
N VAL A 48 26.64 0.81 6.85
CA VAL A 48 25.87 1.72 5.98
C VAL A 48 24.55 1.04 5.66
N THR A 49 23.47 1.58 6.18
CA THR A 49 22.14 1.00 5.96
C THR A 49 21.34 1.89 5.01
N LYS A 50 20.50 1.26 4.20
CA LYS A 50 19.50 2.03 3.46
C LYS A 50 18.60 2.71 4.48
N LEU A 51 18.32 3.99 4.26
CA LEU A 51 17.14 4.54 4.88
C LEU A 51 15.95 3.93 4.13
N ASN A 52 15.47 2.82 4.63
CA ASN A 52 14.15 2.35 4.23
C ASN A 52 13.17 3.30 4.90
N ALA A 53 13.08 4.49 4.34
CA ALA A 53 11.95 5.31 4.64
C ALA A 53 10.73 4.47 4.33
N ILE A 54 9.91 4.24 5.32
CA ILE A 54 8.51 4.04 5.05
C ILE A 54 8.12 5.32 4.34
N THR A 55 8.27 5.33 3.06
CA THR A 55 7.81 6.42 2.25
C THR A 55 6.30 6.31 2.27
N TYR A 56 5.70 6.99 3.23
CA TYR A 56 4.36 7.47 2.96
C TYR A 56 4.53 8.28 1.69
N PRO A 57 4.09 7.79 0.55
CA PRO A 57 4.21 8.59 -0.64
C PRO A 57 3.57 9.93 -0.32
N TYR A 58 4.31 10.99 -0.53
CA TYR A 58 3.81 12.35 -0.40
C TYR A 58 3.72 12.96 1.01
N GLY A 59 4.28 12.33 2.10
CA GLY A 59 4.15 13.00 3.39
C GLY A 59 5.13 12.55 4.48
N ILE A 60 5.51 13.50 5.34
CA ILE A 60 6.32 13.25 6.55
C ILE A 60 5.50 13.71 7.75
N VAL A 61 5.21 12.81 8.67
CA VAL A 61 4.52 13.14 9.92
C VAL A 61 5.52 13.83 10.85
N GLU A 62 5.28 15.11 11.15
CA GLU A 62 6.15 15.91 12.01
C GLU A 62 5.69 15.90 13.46
N SER A 63 4.38 15.79 13.71
CA SER A 63 3.85 15.68 15.07
C SER A 63 2.49 15.00 15.06
N VAL A 64 2.10 14.50 16.22
CA VAL A 64 0.84 13.78 16.45
C VAL A 64 0.18 14.35 17.71
N ALA A 65 -1.13 14.51 17.67
CA ALA A 65 -1.92 14.90 18.84
C ALA A 65 -3.19 14.07 18.89
N SER A 66 -3.58 13.66 20.07
CA SER A 66 -4.84 12.98 20.31
C SER A 66 -5.83 13.95 20.97
N ILE A 67 -7.06 13.95 20.47
CA ILE A 67 -8.17 14.71 21.04
C ILE A 67 -9.15 13.69 21.60
N PRO A 68 -9.40 13.71 22.92
CA PRO A 68 -10.33 12.74 23.51
C PRO A 68 -11.74 12.90 22.96
N GLY A 69 -12.36 11.78 22.61
CA GLY A 69 -13.77 11.75 22.23
C GLY A 69 -14.65 11.81 23.49
N VAL A 70 -15.81 12.39 23.36
CA VAL A 70 -16.76 12.48 24.49
C VAL A 70 -17.57 11.19 24.63
N LEU A 71 -17.95 10.59 23.52
CA LEU A 71 -18.75 9.35 23.49
C LEU A 71 -18.19 8.34 22.48
N ASP A 72 -17.14 8.70 21.77
CA ASP A 72 -16.54 7.89 20.72
C ASP A 72 -15.05 7.68 20.98
N GLU A 73 -14.41 6.98 20.07
CA GLU A 73 -12.96 6.79 20.12
C GLU A 73 -12.20 8.11 20.01
N ASP A 74 -11.03 8.17 20.61
CA ASP A 74 -10.15 9.33 20.52
C ASP A 74 -9.79 9.59 19.07
N GLN A 75 -9.75 10.86 18.68
CA GLN A 75 -9.35 11.28 17.34
C GLN A 75 -7.88 11.63 17.32
N VAL A 76 -7.18 11.10 16.33
CA VAL A 76 -5.75 11.36 16.16
C VAL A 76 -5.55 12.35 15.02
N TYR A 77 -4.87 13.44 15.30
CA TYR A 77 -4.52 14.46 14.33
C TYR A 77 -3.01 14.47 14.10
N LEU A 78 -2.65 14.65 12.85
CA LEU A 78 -1.27 14.61 12.37
C LEU A 78 -0.91 15.94 11.74
N SER A 79 0.23 16.50 12.12
CA SER A 79 0.84 17.57 11.33
C SER A 79 1.74 16.91 10.30
N ILE A 80 1.37 17.01 9.04
CA ILE A 80 2.07 16.33 7.94
C ILE A 80 2.65 17.36 6.99
N LYS A 81 3.93 17.21 6.68
CA LYS A 81 4.60 17.99 5.64
C LYS A 81 4.53 17.18 4.35
N ARG A 82 3.88 17.73 3.33
CA ARG A 82 3.70 17.09 2.03
C ARG A 82 4.25 17.96 0.91
N THR A 83 4.80 17.31 -0.12
CA THR A 83 5.17 17.98 -1.37
C THR A 83 4.16 17.54 -2.43
N ILE A 84 3.31 18.46 -2.84
CA ILE A 84 2.25 18.24 -3.82
C ILE A 84 2.39 19.28 -4.91
N GLY A 85 2.46 18.84 -6.16
CA GLY A 85 2.64 19.75 -7.30
C GLY A 85 3.94 20.56 -7.25
N GLY A 86 4.97 20.03 -6.60
CA GLY A 86 6.25 20.71 -6.46
C GLY A 86 6.31 21.68 -5.30
N GLU A 87 5.22 21.94 -4.61
CA GLU A 87 5.19 22.81 -3.43
C GLU A 87 5.15 22.03 -2.14
N THR A 88 5.96 22.41 -1.18
CA THR A 88 6.00 21.77 0.15
C THR A 88 5.19 22.60 1.14
N LYS A 89 4.16 21.99 1.70
CA LYS A 89 3.26 22.65 2.66
C LYS A 89 2.98 21.70 3.83
N ARG A 90 2.50 22.27 4.93
CA ARG A 90 2.08 21.53 6.11
C ARG A 90 0.56 21.49 6.15
N TYR A 91 0.04 20.30 6.48
CA TYR A 91 -1.39 20.07 6.60
C TYR A 91 -1.68 19.48 7.98
N ILE A 92 -2.85 19.82 8.51
CA ILE A 92 -3.38 19.11 9.69
C ILE A 92 -4.38 18.10 9.15
N GLU A 93 -4.07 16.83 9.35
CA GLU A 93 -4.90 15.75 8.85
C GLU A 93 -5.39 14.91 10.02
N ARG A 94 -6.61 14.41 9.91
CA ARG A 94 -7.17 13.49 10.90
C ARG A 94 -6.99 12.06 10.38
N LEU A 95 -6.50 11.19 11.24
CA LEU A 95 -6.45 9.76 10.94
C LEU A 95 -7.88 9.23 11.02
N ASN A 96 -8.37 8.68 9.92
CA ASN A 96 -9.74 8.17 9.88
C ASN A 96 -9.81 6.79 10.54
N TYR A 97 -10.99 6.43 11.03
CA TYR A 97 -11.21 5.12 11.64
C TYR A 97 -11.16 4.03 10.58
N LEU A 98 -10.61 2.88 10.94
CA LEU A 98 -10.62 1.72 10.05
C LEU A 98 -11.99 1.09 9.95
N ASP A 99 -12.78 1.18 11.04
CA ASP A 99 -14.17 0.71 11.02
C ASP A 99 -15.05 1.79 10.40
N PHE A 100 -15.49 1.54 9.19
CA PHE A 100 -16.34 2.45 8.43
C PHE A 100 -17.84 2.10 8.58
N GLY A 101 -18.21 1.27 9.55
CA GLY A 101 -19.62 0.88 9.77
C GLY A 101 -20.06 -0.19 8.77
N THR A 102 -21.34 -0.16 8.37
CA THR A 102 -21.93 -1.21 7.54
C THR A 102 -21.86 -0.93 6.05
N GLU A 103 -21.82 0.33 5.66
CA GLU A 103 -21.93 0.74 4.26
C GLU A 103 -20.57 0.89 3.60
N ILE A 104 -20.37 0.23 2.46
CA ILE A 104 -19.10 0.33 1.73
C ILE A 104 -18.86 1.76 1.22
N GLY A 105 -19.91 2.53 1.03
CA GLY A 105 -19.81 3.94 0.61
C GLY A 105 -19.12 4.83 1.63
N ASP A 106 -19.02 4.39 2.89
CA ASP A 106 -18.33 5.13 3.95
C ASP A 106 -16.87 4.67 4.14
N ALA A 107 -16.43 3.67 3.38
CA ALA A 107 -15.05 3.18 3.45
C ALA A 107 -14.08 4.28 2.99
N TYR A 108 -13.02 4.52 3.76
CA TYR A 108 -12.11 5.64 3.50
C TYR A 108 -10.67 5.12 3.47
N PHE A 109 -10.19 4.82 2.27
CA PHE A 109 -8.87 4.23 2.05
C PHE A 109 -8.10 5.04 1.00
N VAL A 110 -7.98 6.35 1.29
CA VAL A 110 -7.17 7.31 0.50
C VAL A 110 -6.36 8.18 1.46
N ASP A 111 -5.30 8.81 0.96
CA ASP A 111 -4.43 9.66 1.77
C ASP A 111 -4.67 11.13 1.43
N SER A 112 -4.55 12.04 2.41
CA SER A 112 -4.79 13.48 2.24
C SER A 112 -6.14 13.78 1.58
N GLY A 113 -7.15 13.02 1.91
CA GLY A 113 -8.39 12.99 1.13
C GLY A 113 -9.49 13.88 1.64
N LEU A 114 -10.54 13.95 0.83
CA LEU A 114 -11.78 14.69 1.11
C LEU A 114 -12.96 13.78 0.85
N SER A 115 -14.07 14.10 1.53
CA SER A 115 -15.34 13.38 1.36
C SER A 115 -16.44 14.33 0.95
N TYR A 116 -17.33 13.84 0.11
CA TYR A 116 -18.58 14.50 -0.25
C TYR A 116 -19.74 13.57 0.07
N TYR A 117 -20.75 14.12 0.69
CA TYR A 117 -22.03 13.46 0.90
C TYR A 117 -23.11 14.46 0.54
N GLY A 118 -23.96 14.14 -0.42
CA GLY A 118 -24.99 15.07 -0.82
C GLY A 118 -25.81 14.59 -2.02
N ALA A 119 -26.42 15.54 -2.71
CA ALA A 119 -27.21 15.24 -3.91
C ALA A 119 -26.33 14.61 -4.98
N ALA A 120 -26.91 13.72 -5.77
CA ALA A 120 -26.18 13.02 -6.83
C ALA A 120 -25.54 14.03 -7.80
N ALA A 121 -24.22 13.97 -7.93
CA ALA A 121 -23.44 14.90 -8.76
C ALA A 121 -22.27 14.17 -9.41
N SER A 122 -21.81 14.71 -10.54
CA SER A 122 -20.63 14.18 -11.22
C SER A 122 -19.50 15.23 -11.31
N SER A 123 -19.76 16.48 -10.92
CA SER A 123 -18.75 17.55 -10.95
C SER A 123 -18.56 18.08 -9.54
N PHE A 124 -17.31 18.20 -9.11
CA PHE A 124 -16.96 18.55 -7.74
C PHE A 124 -15.86 19.61 -7.73
N THR A 125 -15.79 20.36 -6.63
CA THR A 125 -14.77 21.36 -6.38
C THR A 125 -14.25 21.25 -4.95
N GLY A 126 -13.20 22.00 -4.63
CA GLY A 126 -12.69 22.10 -3.25
C GLY A 126 -11.39 21.35 -3.00
N ALA A 127 -10.90 20.58 -3.98
CA ALA A 127 -9.69 19.77 -3.80
C ALA A 127 -8.42 20.55 -4.21
N VAL A 128 -8.34 21.84 -3.90
CA VAL A 128 -7.22 22.71 -4.31
C VAL A 128 -5.89 22.19 -3.80
N HIS A 129 -5.87 21.58 -2.60
CA HIS A 129 -4.62 21.06 -2.04
C HIS A 129 -4.06 19.86 -2.83
N LEU A 130 -4.88 19.23 -3.66
CA LEU A 130 -4.49 18.10 -4.52
C LEU A 130 -4.34 18.52 -5.99
N ALA A 131 -4.32 19.83 -6.28
CA ALA A 131 -4.26 20.31 -7.67
C ALA A 131 -3.09 19.68 -8.44
N GLY A 132 -3.38 19.19 -9.64
CA GLY A 132 -2.40 18.53 -10.51
C GLY A 132 -2.11 17.08 -10.16
N GLN A 133 -2.68 16.57 -9.07
CA GLN A 133 -2.44 15.17 -8.66
C GLN A 133 -3.49 14.25 -9.28
N THR A 134 -3.05 13.03 -9.59
CA THR A 134 -3.96 11.93 -9.95
C THR A 134 -4.36 11.24 -8.66
N VAL A 135 -5.66 11.15 -8.40
CA VAL A 135 -6.19 10.68 -7.12
C VAL A 135 -7.02 9.41 -7.31
N ASN A 136 -7.07 8.58 -6.27
CA ASN A 136 -8.03 7.48 -6.18
C ASN A 136 -9.39 8.05 -5.79
N VAL A 137 -10.44 7.41 -6.28
CA VAL A 137 -11.83 7.82 -6.02
C VAL A 137 -12.66 6.59 -5.64
N LEU A 138 -13.36 6.67 -4.53
CA LEU A 138 -14.44 5.75 -4.19
C LEU A 138 -15.75 6.51 -4.36
N ALA A 139 -16.64 6.04 -5.25
CA ALA A 139 -17.91 6.69 -5.54
C ALA A 139 -19.06 5.70 -5.26
N ASP A 140 -19.91 6.01 -4.30
CA ASP A 140 -21.01 5.16 -3.83
C ASP A 140 -20.52 3.74 -3.54
N GLY A 141 -19.34 3.61 -2.90
CA GLY A 141 -18.77 2.33 -2.50
C GLY A 141 -18.08 1.53 -3.61
N ALA A 142 -17.98 2.07 -4.81
CA ALA A 142 -17.29 1.42 -5.92
C ALA A 142 -16.04 2.21 -6.30
N ALA A 143 -14.95 1.52 -6.56
CA ALA A 143 -13.74 2.15 -7.08
C ALA A 143 -14.02 2.75 -8.45
N HIS A 144 -13.74 4.02 -8.61
CA HIS A 144 -13.88 4.76 -9.86
C HIS A 144 -12.49 4.87 -10.51
N PRO A 145 -12.41 4.97 -11.83
CA PRO A 145 -11.10 5.27 -12.44
C PRO A 145 -10.48 6.52 -11.84
N GLN A 146 -9.16 6.54 -11.74
CA GLN A 146 -8.46 7.69 -11.19
C GLN A 146 -8.79 8.95 -11.99
N VAL A 147 -8.83 10.08 -11.28
CA VAL A 147 -9.05 11.39 -11.91
C VAL A 147 -7.89 12.31 -11.56
N THR A 148 -7.63 13.30 -12.44
CA THR A 148 -6.62 14.33 -12.17
C THR A 148 -7.33 15.60 -11.74
N ILE A 149 -6.90 16.15 -10.61
CA ILE A 149 -7.50 17.36 -10.04
C ILE A 149 -7.00 18.57 -10.82
N ALA A 150 -7.94 19.40 -11.30
CA ALA A 150 -7.61 20.63 -12.02
C ALA A 150 -6.95 21.67 -11.10
N ALA A 151 -6.32 22.68 -11.69
CA ALA A 151 -5.60 23.71 -10.92
C ALA A 151 -6.49 24.47 -9.93
N ASN A 152 -7.77 24.58 -10.25
CA ASN A 152 -8.76 25.24 -9.37
C ASN A 152 -9.37 24.29 -8.34
N GLY A 153 -8.91 23.03 -8.28
CA GLY A 153 -9.42 22.04 -7.33
C GLY A 153 -10.69 21.34 -7.78
N SER A 154 -11.07 21.47 -9.07
CA SER A 154 -12.24 20.75 -9.58
C SER A 154 -11.87 19.41 -10.19
N PHE A 155 -12.85 18.51 -10.26
CA PHE A 155 -12.73 17.21 -10.93
C PHE A 155 -14.10 16.68 -11.31
N ASP A 156 -14.13 15.82 -12.31
CA ASP A 156 -15.36 15.22 -12.80
C ASP A 156 -15.29 13.70 -12.74
N LEU A 157 -16.42 13.08 -12.42
CA LEU A 157 -16.62 11.64 -12.48
C LEU A 157 -17.40 11.27 -13.74
N ASN A 158 -17.28 10.01 -14.14
CA ASN A 158 -17.99 9.50 -15.32
C ASN A 158 -19.44 9.12 -15.01
N ARG A 159 -19.88 9.29 -13.76
CA ARG A 159 -21.25 9.02 -13.32
C ARG A 159 -21.59 9.91 -12.14
N ASN A 160 -22.90 10.07 -11.90
CA ASN A 160 -23.34 10.76 -10.69
C ASN A 160 -23.12 9.88 -9.46
N ALA A 161 -22.77 10.51 -8.34
CA ALA A 161 -22.58 9.81 -7.06
C ALA A 161 -23.07 10.70 -5.91
N THR A 162 -23.54 10.06 -4.85
CA THR A 162 -24.05 10.74 -3.65
C THR A 162 -23.01 10.71 -2.51
N SER A 163 -22.11 9.72 -2.52
CA SER A 163 -21.01 9.61 -1.59
C SER A 163 -19.72 9.48 -2.40
N VAL A 164 -18.76 10.38 -2.17
CA VAL A 164 -17.49 10.36 -2.90
C VAL A 164 -16.34 10.61 -1.93
N HIS A 165 -15.35 9.73 -1.96
CA HIS A 165 -14.09 9.92 -1.25
C HIS A 165 -12.98 10.00 -2.28
N ILE A 166 -12.17 11.06 -2.21
CA ILE A 166 -11.01 11.22 -3.09
C ILE A 166 -9.75 11.46 -2.27
N GLY A 167 -8.61 11.08 -2.81
CA GLY A 167 -7.33 11.38 -2.16
C GLY A 167 -6.16 10.74 -2.89
N LEU A 168 -4.97 11.00 -2.36
CA LEU A 168 -3.76 10.44 -2.93
C LEU A 168 -3.80 8.91 -2.84
N PRO A 169 -3.41 8.21 -3.91
CA PRO A 169 -3.41 6.76 -3.91
C PRO A 169 -2.26 6.21 -3.06
N TYR A 170 -2.47 5.07 -2.46
CA TYR A 170 -1.40 4.28 -1.87
C TYR A 170 -1.65 2.82 -2.15
N THR A 171 -0.60 2.03 -2.12
CA THR A 171 -0.68 0.58 -2.30
C THR A 171 -0.27 -0.08 -0.99
N SER A 172 -1.13 -0.96 -0.50
CA SER A 172 -0.82 -1.80 0.67
C SER A 172 -0.34 -3.15 0.18
N THR A 173 0.84 -3.56 0.62
CA THR A 173 1.43 -4.83 0.23
C THR A 173 1.76 -5.64 1.47
N LEU A 174 1.29 -6.89 1.49
CA LEU A 174 1.67 -7.88 2.48
C LEU A 174 2.50 -8.95 1.78
N GLN A 175 3.69 -9.23 2.28
CA GLN A 175 4.53 -10.34 1.82
C GLN A 175 4.66 -11.34 2.95
N THR A 176 4.37 -12.61 2.68
CA THR A 176 4.56 -13.66 3.68
C THR A 176 6.04 -13.92 3.92
N MET A 177 6.34 -14.59 5.01
CA MET A 177 7.65 -15.21 5.18
C MET A 177 7.81 -16.33 4.16
N ARG A 178 9.05 -16.78 3.96
CA ARG A 178 9.31 -17.99 3.16
C ARG A 178 8.51 -19.14 3.72
N ILE A 179 7.75 -19.81 2.85
CA ILE A 179 6.92 -20.91 3.30
C ILE A 179 7.78 -22.14 3.56
N ASP A 180 7.69 -22.66 4.76
CA ASP A 180 8.34 -23.91 5.15
C ASP A 180 7.25 -24.94 5.46
N ALA A 181 7.01 -25.82 4.51
CA ALA A 181 6.13 -26.96 4.72
C ALA A 181 6.98 -28.11 5.27
N GLY A 182 6.81 -28.40 6.53
CA GLY A 182 7.52 -29.54 7.14
C GLY A 182 7.13 -30.84 6.43
N ALA A 183 8.13 -31.63 6.09
CA ALA A 183 7.96 -32.95 5.48
C ALA A 183 8.56 -34.03 6.37
N ALA A 184 8.16 -35.28 6.14
CA ALA A 184 8.69 -36.40 6.89
C ALA A 184 10.24 -36.49 6.80
N GLN A 185 10.83 -35.90 5.77
CA GLN A 185 12.26 -35.90 5.52
C GLN A 185 12.96 -34.58 5.90
N GLY A 186 12.29 -33.71 6.69
CA GLY A 186 12.90 -32.49 7.18
C GLY A 186 12.28 -31.23 6.59
N THR A 187 13.00 -30.09 6.67
CA THR A 187 12.53 -28.81 6.21
C THR A 187 12.39 -28.73 4.69
N ALA A 188 11.41 -27.97 4.21
CA ALA A 188 11.26 -27.64 2.80
C ALA A 188 12.07 -26.39 2.40
N GLN A 189 12.80 -25.79 3.33
CA GLN A 189 13.65 -24.64 3.00
C GLN A 189 14.81 -25.10 2.10
N GLY A 190 15.08 -24.29 1.07
CA GLY A 190 16.11 -24.62 0.09
C GLY A 190 15.68 -25.61 -0.98
N ARG A 191 14.50 -26.22 -0.87
CA ARG A 191 13.96 -27.10 -1.90
C ARG A 191 13.12 -26.31 -2.89
N LEU A 192 13.10 -26.76 -4.13
CA LEU A 192 12.20 -26.21 -5.14
C LEU A 192 10.76 -26.53 -4.73
N LYS A 193 9.93 -25.50 -4.69
CA LYS A 193 8.52 -25.63 -4.34
C LYS A 193 7.67 -24.81 -5.29
N ARG A 194 6.44 -25.23 -5.47
CA ARG A 194 5.46 -24.51 -6.28
C ARG A 194 4.17 -24.36 -5.50
N ILE A 195 3.67 -23.14 -5.41
CA ILE A 195 2.35 -22.86 -4.86
C ILE A 195 1.35 -23.09 -5.98
N ARG A 196 0.40 -24.00 -5.80
CA ARG A 196 -0.60 -24.32 -6.82
C ARG A 196 -1.82 -23.43 -6.69
N ASP A 197 -2.29 -23.28 -5.45
CA ASP A 197 -3.45 -22.45 -5.15
C ASP A 197 -3.31 -21.90 -3.72
N VAL A 198 -4.00 -20.78 -3.48
CA VAL A 198 -4.03 -20.15 -2.17
C VAL A 198 -5.49 -19.89 -1.82
N THR A 199 -5.94 -20.41 -0.68
CA THR A 199 -7.23 -19.99 -0.12
C THR A 199 -6.97 -18.81 0.80
N VAL A 200 -7.66 -17.69 0.51
CA VAL A 200 -7.56 -16.46 1.30
C VAL A 200 -8.82 -16.30 2.12
N ARG A 201 -8.67 -16.20 3.42
CA ARG A 201 -9.78 -15.87 4.32
C ARG A 201 -9.80 -14.37 4.56
N VAL A 202 -10.92 -13.73 4.20
CA VAL A 202 -11.07 -12.28 4.35
C VAL A 202 -12.32 -11.95 5.15
N PHE A 203 -12.32 -10.73 5.72
CA PHE A 203 -13.45 -10.19 6.46
C PHE A 203 -13.83 -8.84 5.85
N ARG A 204 -15.08 -8.72 5.41
CA ARG A 204 -15.66 -7.47 4.87
C ARG A 204 -14.74 -6.80 3.86
N SER A 205 -14.35 -7.52 2.83
CA SER A 205 -13.29 -7.10 1.91
C SER A 205 -13.72 -7.16 0.45
N VAL A 206 -13.08 -6.34 -0.38
CA VAL A 206 -13.26 -6.30 -1.84
C VAL A 206 -11.92 -5.84 -2.46
N GLY A 207 -11.61 -6.32 -3.66
CA GLY A 207 -10.55 -5.72 -4.48
C GLY A 207 -9.14 -6.18 -4.18
N ILE A 208 -8.96 -7.44 -3.82
CA ILE A 208 -7.64 -7.99 -3.49
C ILE A 208 -6.93 -8.52 -4.76
N LYS A 209 -5.61 -8.36 -4.79
CA LYS A 209 -4.73 -9.03 -5.76
C LYS A 209 -3.78 -9.95 -5.02
N ILE A 210 -3.47 -11.11 -5.60
CA ILE A 210 -2.55 -12.08 -5.01
C ILE A 210 -1.59 -12.58 -6.08
N GLY A 211 -0.31 -12.70 -5.72
CA GLY A 211 0.69 -13.15 -6.66
C GLY A 211 2.01 -13.54 -6.01
N GLN A 212 2.95 -13.92 -6.85
CA GLN A 212 4.29 -14.31 -6.46
C GLN A 212 5.17 -13.11 -6.12
N ASN A 213 4.83 -11.95 -6.67
CA ASN A 213 5.47 -10.67 -6.36
C ASN A 213 4.48 -9.53 -6.65
N GLU A 214 4.85 -8.31 -6.27
CA GLU A 214 3.96 -7.15 -6.43
C GLU A 214 3.54 -6.88 -7.87
N ASN A 215 4.41 -7.17 -8.83
CA ASN A 215 4.19 -6.85 -10.23
C ASN A 215 3.41 -7.94 -10.96
N VAL A 216 3.37 -9.14 -10.40
CA VAL A 216 2.67 -10.29 -10.98
C VAL A 216 1.64 -10.77 -9.94
N ALA A 217 0.60 -9.96 -9.76
CA ALA A 217 -0.49 -10.27 -8.84
C ALA A 217 -1.81 -10.24 -9.59
N ASP A 218 -2.54 -11.33 -9.53
CA ASP A 218 -3.81 -11.50 -10.23
C ASP A 218 -4.96 -10.98 -9.38
N VAL A 219 -5.90 -10.27 -10.01
CA VAL A 219 -7.09 -9.73 -9.35
C VAL A 219 -8.04 -10.88 -9.02
N ILE A 220 -8.46 -10.96 -7.76
CA ILE A 220 -9.47 -11.93 -7.36
C ILE A 220 -10.86 -11.36 -7.63
N PRO A 221 -11.70 -12.04 -8.42
CA PRO A 221 -13.05 -11.54 -8.65
C PRO A 221 -13.93 -11.73 -7.41
N PHE A 222 -14.58 -10.64 -6.99
CA PHE A 222 -15.55 -10.66 -5.90
C PHE A 222 -16.99 -10.61 -6.44
N ARG A 223 -17.20 -10.01 -7.61
CA ARG A 223 -18.54 -9.93 -8.21
C ARG A 223 -18.99 -11.30 -8.68
N SER A 224 -20.21 -11.64 -8.36
CA SER A 224 -20.87 -12.86 -8.82
C SER A 224 -21.94 -12.51 -9.88
N SER A 225 -22.46 -13.52 -10.55
CA SER A 225 -23.54 -13.32 -11.54
C SER A 225 -24.86 -12.86 -10.91
N ALA A 226 -24.98 -12.96 -9.59
CA ALA A 226 -26.17 -12.50 -8.88
C ALA A 226 -26.08 -11.01 -8.50
N ASP A 227 -24.91 -10.38 -8.60
CA ASP A 227 -24.72 -8.99 -8.18
C ASP A 227 -25.13 -8.04 -9.29
N ALA A 228 -25.90 -7.00 -8.94
CA ALA A 228 -26.33 -5.99 -9.89
C ALA A 228 -25.13 -5.25 -10.49
N MET A 229 -25.18 -5.00 -11.80
CA MET A 229 -24.04 -4.39 -12.52
C MET A 229 -23.90 -2.89 -12.26
N ASP A 230 -24.97 -2.24 -11.82
CA ASP A 230 -24.98 -0.79 -11.59
C ASP A 230 -24.76 -0.43 -10.11
N GLN A 231 -24.30 -1.36 -9.30
CA GLN A 231 -24.06 -1.13 -7.87
C GLN A 231 -22.66 -1.58 -7.47
N ALA A 232 -22.21 -1.08 -6.32
CA ALA A 232 -20.94 -1.49 -5.74
C ALA A 232 -20.96 -3.00 -5.46
N ILE A 233 -19.79 -3.62 -5.53
CA ILE A 233 -19.66 -5.05 -5.20
C ILE A 233 -19.89 -5.19 -3.69
N PRO A 234 -20.75 -6.10 -3.24
CA PRO A 234 -20.96 -6.28 -1.80
C PRO A 234 -19.70 -6.73 -1.08
N LEU A 235 -19.57 -6.30 0.18
CA LEU A 235 -18.47 -6.74 1.03
C LEU A 235 -18.54 -8.25 1.25
N PHE A 236 -17.43 -8.91 1.06
CA PHE A 236 -17.33 -10.36 1.17
C PHE A 236 -16.63 -10.75 2.48
N THR A 237 -17.19 -11.72 3.18
CA THR A 237 -16.57 -12.37 4.34
C THR A 237 -16.56 -13.86 4.10
N GLY A 238 -15.39 -14.50 4.15
CA GLY A 238 -15.27 -15.93 3.93
C GLY A 238 -13.98 -16.29 3.21
N ASP A 239 -13.97 -17.44 2.59
CA ASP A 239 -12.82 -18.01 1.92
C ASP A 239 -12.94 -17.86 0.41
N LYS A 240 -11.88 -17.40 -0.24
CA LYS A 240 -11.74 -17.35 -1.70
C LYS A 240 -10.55 -18.22 -2.09
N GLU A 241 -10.78 -19.21 -2.91
CA GLU A 241 -9.72 -20.03 -3.48
C GLU A 241 -9.24 -19.39 -4.79
N VAL A 242 -7.94 -19.27 -4.93
CA VAL A 242 -7.29 -18.58 -6.06
C VAL A 242 -6.24 -19.50 -6.65
N GLU A 243 -6.32 -19.75 -7.94
CA GLU A 243 -5.23 -20.42 -8.65
C GLU A 243 -4.01 -19.50 -8.62
N PHE A 244 -2.88 -20.04 -8.19
CA PHE A 244 -1.68 -19.24 -7.99
C PHE A 244 -0.73 -19.48 -9.17
N SER A 245 -0.57 -18.46 -9.99
CA SER A 245 0.25 -18.55 -11.20
C SER A 245 1.73 -18.42 -10.84
N SER A 246 2.33 -19.49 -10.35
CA SER A 246 3.76 -19.49 -10.00
C SER A 246 4.49 -20.65 -10.65
N GLY A 247 5.77 -20.44 -10.90
CA GLY A 247 6.69 -21.50 -11.25
C GLY A 247 7.25 -22.18 -10.00
N TYR A 248 8.26 -23.00 -10.21
CA TYR A 248 9.03 -23.58 -9.10
C TYR A 248 10.04 -22.54 -8.61
N ASP A 249 10.13 -22.37 -7.30
CA ASP A 249 10.99 -21.40 -6.64
C ASP A 249 11.45 -21.96 -5.30
N THR A 250 12.59 -21.52 -4.82
CA THR A 250 13.13 -21.92 -3.51
C THR A 250 12.51 -21.12 -2.36
N ASP A 251 11.98 -19.92 -2.64
CA ASP A 251 11.49 -19.02 -1.59
C ASP A 251 10.01 -19.23 -1.25
N GLY A 252 9.14 -19.27 -2.25
CA GLY A 252 7.72 -19.52 -2.05
C GLY A 252 7.01 -18.39 -1.31
N PHE A 253 7.19 -17.14 -1.76
CA PHE A 253 6.49 -15.99 -1.20
C PHE A 253 5.08 -15.87 -1.77
N ILE A 254 4.18 -15.34 -0.95
CA ILE A 254 2.85 -14.89 -1.39
C ILE A 254 2.76 -13.39 -1.11
N PHE A 255 2.39 -12.65 -2.12
CA PHE A 255 2.12 -11.21 -2.02
C PHE A 255 0.63 -10.99 -2.11
N VAL A 256 0.11 -10.19 -1.19
CA VAL A 256 -1.27 -9.70 -1.21
C VAL A 256 -1.19 -8.19 -1.39
N VAL A 257 -1.88 -7.68 -2.40
CA VAL A 257 -1.77 -6.26 -2.78
C VAL A 257 -3.16 -5.65 -2.87
N GLN A 258 -3.30 -4.44 -2.30
CA GLN A 258 -4.49 -3.60 -2.47
C GLN A 258 -4.03 -2.24 -2.97
N ASP A 259 -4.40 -1.90 -4.19
CA ASP A 259 -4.04 -0.61 -4.82
C ASP A 259 -5.26 0.26 -5.13
N GLN A 260 -6.45 -0.23 -4.74
CA GLN A 260 -7.70 0.52 -4.92
C GLN A 260 -8.17 1.05 -3.56
N PRO A 261 -9.03 2.09 -3.55
CA PRO A 261 -9.52 2.66 -2.29
C PRO A 261 -10.65 1.81 -1.69
N LEU A 262 -10.40 0.51 -1.54
CA LEU A 262 -11.39 -0.47 -1.09
C LEU A 262 -10.91 -1.15 0.20
N PRO A 263 -11.84 -1.54 1.07
CA PRO A 263 -11.47 -2.19 2.32
C PRO A 263 -10.93 -3.60 2.11
N LEU A 264 -9.87 -3.93 2.84
CA LEU A 264 -9.27 -5.27 2.80
C LEU A 264 -8.79 -5.67 4.20
N THR A 265 -9.36 -6.74 4.73
CA THR A 265 -8.91 -7.37 5.97
C THR A 265 -8.63 -8.84 5.68
N VAL A 266 -7.35 -9.21 5.68
CA VAL A 266 -6.92 -10.59 5.46
C VAL A 266 -6.78 -11.26 6.82
N LEU A 267 -7.53 -12.33 7.04
CA LEU A 267 -7.49 -13.09 8.30
C LEU A 267 -6.50 -14.25 8.23
N ALA A 268 -6.39 -14.91 7.07
CA ALA A 268 -5.50 -16.06 6.93
C ALA A 268 -5.23 -16.36 5.45
N LEU A 269 -4.10 -17.01 5.20
CA LEU A 269 -3.72 -17.53 3.89
C LEU A 269 -3.43 -19.02 4.06
N TYR A 270 -4.01 -19.84 3.20
CA TYR A 270 -3.84 -21.30 3.21
C TYR A 270 -3.26 -21.72 1.86
N PRO A 271 -1.94 -21.74 1.72
CA PRO A 271 -1.33 -22.17 0.46
C PRO A 271 -1.29 -23.69 0.33
N ARG A 272 -1.51 -24.20 -0.87
CA ARG A 272 -1.27 -25.60 -1.21
C ARG A 272 0.00 -25.69 -2.03
N LEU A 273 0.94 -26.48 -1.53
CA LEU A 273 2.30 -26.56 -2.05
C LEU A 273 2.57 -27.91 -2.68
N SER A 274 3.36 -27.89 -3.75
CA SER A 274 4.07 -29.08 -4.27
C SER A 274 5.56 -28.83 -4.08
N THR A 275 6.25 -29.80 -3.48
CA THR A 275 7.71 -29.77 -3.37
C THR A 275 8.31 -30.76 -4.35
N PHE A 276 9.41 -30.38 -5.00
CA PHE A 276 10.13 -31.24 -5.91
C PHE A 276 11.34 -31.84 -5.17
N GLU A 277 11.42 -33.17 -5.18
CA GLU A 277 12.60 -33.89 -4.72
C GLU A 277 13.42 -34.30 -5.91
N GLU A 278 14.65 -33.80 -5.98
CA GLU A 278 15.56 -34.25 -7.01
C GLU A 278 15.96 -35.71 -6.70
N UNK A 279 15.45 -36.52 -7.18
CA UNK A 279 15.70 -37.60 -7.14
C UNK A 279 16.85 -37.79 -7.58
N LEU A 280 17.71 -37.99 -6.91
CA LEU A 280 19.04 -38.48 -7.22
C LEU A 280 18.89 -39.76 -8.05
N LEU A 281 19.04 -39.57 -9.33
CA LEU A 281 19.21 -40.73 -10.20
C LEU A 281 20.58 -41.36 -9.86
N GLU A 282 20.57 -42.48 -9.16
CA GLU A 282 21.75 -43.33 -9.00
C GLU A 282 22.06 -44.06 -10.32
#